data_a3d2c54151637da96ce2b1d790f90c4e
#
_entry.id   a3d2c54151637da96ce2b1d790f90c4e
#
_cell.length_a   1.000
_cell.length_b   1.000
_cell.length_c   1.000
_cell.angle_alpha   90.00
_cell.angle_beta   90.00
_cell.angle_gamma   90.00
#
_symmetry.space_group_name_H-M   'P 1'
#
loop_
_entity.id
_entity.type
_entity.pdbx_description
1 polymer ?
#
loop_
_entity_poly.entity_id
_entity_poly.type
_entity_poly.pdbx_seq_one_letter_code
_entity_poly.pdbx_strand_id
1 'polypeptide(L)'
;MIKELSISGFRGFGQTQTVKFSIPDQEHIGSGLTIITGANNAGKTTIIESIRAFNGSDSPSFSEGRRNHLTDGKITLTLTDEESKTYSITSVAGGGSSTQKSEKFDLRSYVLPSRRAIPFDFGKGSWNRETYISYAHKLEAQRSSSLDNFESRIFQIEREKAEFDAVLAKVLGNDFRWAIEQRDNGQYYIKYTKDGVSHSSEGVGDGIWSIFTICASLFDAPEKSVVVIDEPELSVHPALQKRLMALFLEYSKTHQIIVCTHSPYFVNWEAIVNGANLIRVVKEGTVSKCYLISDECRHSFGGILRDLNNPHTLGIEANEAFFLEDSIILVEGQEDVVIFNKITQKLNMALKGNFFGWGVGGAPKMKAFLILFKDLGYKKIVAVLDGDKADDAEKLRTDFSEYKIITLKEDDIRDKKAREIQAKSGIADEKGNCKEEHKEYIIGLINEINSAL
;
A
#
# COMPACT_ATOMS: atom_id res chain seq x y z
N MET A 1 17.41 -8.50 -8.22
CA MET A 1 16.12 -8.05 -7.65
C MET A 1 15.37 -9.23 -7.05
N ILE A 2 14.33 -9.01 -6.27
CA ILE A 2 13.54 -10.08 -5.62
C ILE A 2 12.32 -10.38 -6.49
N LYS A 3 12.16 -11.64 -6.88
CA LYS A 3 10.96 -12.12 -7.58
C LYS A 3 9.91 -12.61 -6.60
N GLU A 4 10.33 -13.43 -5.65
CA GLU A 4 9.45 -14.03 -4.64
C GLU A 4 10.14 -14.12 -3.28
N LEU A 5 9.34 -14.04 -2.22
CA LEU A 5 9.77 -14.29 -0.84
C LEU A 5 8.77 -15.22 -0.16
N SER A 6 9.21 -16.37 0.29
CA SER A 6 8.41 -17.27 1.12
C SER A 6 8.84 -17.18 2.58
N ILE A 7 7.86 -17.04 3.48
CA ILE A 7 8.06 -16.87 4.92
C ILE A 7 7.30 -17.96 5.66
N SER A 8 7.99 -18.67 6.54
CA SER A 8 7.40 -19.68 7.43
C SER A 8 8.04 -19.64 8.81
N GLY A 9 7.23 -19.76 9.85
CA GLY A 9 7.70 -19.82 11.23
C GLY A 9 8.18 -18.50 11.82
N PHE A 10 8.02 -17.38 11.13
CA PHE A 10 8.49 -16.06 11.57
C PHE A 10 7.31 -15.19 12.02
N ARG A 11 7.25 -14.85 13.32
CA ARG A 11 6.18 -14.07 13.95
C ARG A 11 4.77 -14.60 13.59
N GLY A 12 3.93 -13.80 12.95
CA GLY A 12 2.57 -14.17 12.54
C GLY A 12 2.48 -15.20 11.42
N PHE A 13 3.58 -15.50 10.72
CA PHE A 13 3.59 -16.43 9.58
C PHE A 13 3.81 -17.87 10.04
N GLY A 14 2.80 -18.46 10.74
CA GLY A 14 2.83 -19.86 11.17
C GLY A 14 2.61 -20.87 10.05
N GLN A 15 2.07 -20.43 8.92
CA GLN A 15 1.98 -21.21 7.68
C GLN A 15 2.80 -20.50 6.60
N THR A 16 3.38 -21.28 5.68
CA THR A 16 4.16 -20.69 4.58
C THR A 16 3.30 -19.75 3.74
N GLN A 17 3.76 -18.54 3.62
CA GLN A 17 3.17 -17.52 2.73
C GLN A 17 4.21 -17.08 1.72
N THR A 18 3.81 -17.00 0.45
CA THR A 18 4.67 -16.54 -0.63
C THR A 18 4.18 -15.18 -1.13
N VAL A 19 5.09 -14.23 -1.16
CA VAL A 19 4.87 -12.87 -1.64
C VAL A 19 5.63 -12.70 -2.95
N LYS A 20 4.94 -12.22 -4.00
CA LYS A 20 5.54 -11.91 -5.30
C LYS A 20 5.72 -10.41 -5.42
N PHE A 21 6.89 -10.00 -5.89
CA PHE A 21 7.24 -8.60 -6.07
C PHE A 21 7.30 -8.25 -7.55
N SER A 22 6.96 -7.01 -7.86
CA SER A 22 7.10 -6.43 -9.19
C SER A 22 8.56 -6.21 -9.52
N ILE A 23 8.94 -6.47 -10.76
CA ILE A 23 10.29 -6.26 -11.28
C ILE A 23 10.21 -5.16 -12.35
N PRO A 24 11.06 -4.12 -12.28
CA PRO A 24 11.06 -3.03 -13.26
C PRO A 24 11.36 -3.54 -14.67
N ASP A 25 10.57 -3.09 -15.64
CA ASP A 25 10.72 -3.42 -17.07
C ASP A 25 11.45 -2.34 -17.87
N GLN A 26 11.84 -1.23 -17.24
CA GLN A 26 12.50 -0.04 -17.80
C GLN A 26 11.63 0.80 -18.74
N GLU A 27 10.41 0.39 -19.01
CA GLU A 27 9.50 1.07 -19.94
C GLU A 27 8.34 1.74 -19.21
N HIS A 28 7.61 0.98 -18.38
CA HIS A 28 6.36 1.45 -17.77
C HIS A 28 6.56 2.00 -16.35
N ILE A 29 5.92 3.12 -16.11
CA ILE A 29 5.82 3.72 -14.77
C ILE A 29 5.07 2.75 -13.86
N GLY A 30 5.65 2.44 -12.71
CA GLY A 30 5.03 1.54 -11.75
C GLY A 30 5.42 0.07 -11.90
N SER A 31 6.08 -0.35 -13.02
CA SER A 31 6.42 -1.74 -13.27
C SER A 31 7.22 -2.40 -12.14
N GLY A 32 8.13 -1.70 -11.50
CA GLY A 32 8.91 -2.17 -10.35
C GLY A 32 8.32 -1.88 -8.97
N LEU A 33 7.06 -1.40 -8.89
CA LEU A 33 6.44 -1.00 -7.62
C LEU A 33 5.63 -2.14 -7.00
N THR A 34 5.85 -2.39 -5.72
CA THR A 34 5.02 -3.28 -4.90
C THR A 34 4.48 -2.52 -3.70
N ILE A 35 3.16 -2.48 -3.55
CA ILE A 35 2.46 -1.82 -2.45
C ILE A 35 1.94 -2.89 -1.51
N ILE A 36 2.28 -2.80 -0.23
CA ILE A 36 1.85 -3.73 0.82
C ILE A 36 0.93 -2.98 1.79
N THR A 37 -0.33 -3.42 1.86
CA THR A 37 -1.37 -2.87 2.74
C THR A 37 -1.77 -3.87 3.81
N GLY A 38 -2.60 -3.46 4.73
CA GLY A 38 -3.16 -4.31 5.80
C GLY A 38 -3.19 -3.62 7.14
N ALA A 39 -3.99 -4.13 8.07
CA ALA A 39 -4.15 -3.56 9.40
C ALA A 39 -2.84 -3.53 10.20
N ASN A 40 -2.83 -2.75 11.29
CA ASN A 40 -1.74 -2.77 12.25
C ASN A 40 -1.55 -4.19 12.79
N ASN A 41 -0.30 -4.60 12.97
CA ASN A 41 0.06 -5.92 13.47
C ASN A 41 -0.37 -7.12 12.57
N ALA A 42 -0.74 -6.88 11.30
CA ALA A 42 -1.05 -7.94 10.35
C ALA A 42 0.19 -8.72 9.88
N GLY A 43 1.38 -8.12 9.91
CA GLY A 43 2.64 -8.78 9.51
C GLY A 43 3.43 -8.05 8.41
N LYS A 44 3.05 -6.83 8.01
CA LYS A 44 3.76 -6.04 6.98
C LYS A 44 5.24 -5.87 7.30
N THR A 45 5.57 -5.39 8.50
CA THR A 45 6.95 -5.21 8.96
C THR A 45 7.73 -6.53 9.00
N THR A 46 7.05 -7.68 9.19
CA THR A 46 7.71 -9.00 9.14
C THR A 46 8.20 -9.33 7.74
N ILE A 47 7.47 -8.93 6.69
CA ILE A 47 7.92 -9.06 5.30
C ILE A 47 9.19 -8.23 5.07
N ILE A 48 9.19 -6.97 5.54
CA ILE A 48 10.36 -6.07 5.44
C ILE A 48 11.57 -6.68 6.16
N GLU A 49 11.40 -7.14 7.39
CA GLU A 49 12.48 -7.77 8.16
C GLU A 49 12.98 -9.05 7.50
N SER A 50 12.09 -9.81 6.85
CA SER A 50 12.48 -11.00 6.08
C SER A 50 13.33 -10.64 4.85
N ILE A 51 13.01 -9.56 4.14
CA ILE A 51 13.85 -9.04 3.04
C ILE A 51 15.21 -8.64 3.59
N ARG A 52 15.22 -7.85 4.66
CA ARG A 52 16.46 -7.35 5.29
C ARG A 52 17.35 -8.48 5.81
N ALA A 53 16.79 -9.62 6.20
CA ALA A 53 17.54 -10.78 6.65
C ALA A 53 18.49 -11.35 5.58
N PHE A 54 18.24 -11.07 4.30
CA PHE A 54 19.12 -11.47 3.19
C PHE A 54 20.23 -10.45 2.89
N ASN A 55 20.21 -9.26 3.51
CA ASN A 55 21.31 -8.31 3.38
C ASN A 55 22.56 -8.81 4.09
N GLY A 56 23.71 -8.48 3.53
CA GLY A 56 25.01 -8.89 4.07
C GLY A 56 25.30 -10.38 3.91
N SER A 57 26.56 -10.76 4.11
CA SER A 57 27.04 -12.14 3.96
C SER A 57 26.74 -13.01 5.17
N ASP A 58 26.52 -12.40 6.35
CA ASP A 58 26.37 -13.13 7.60
C ASP A 58 24.95 -13.67 7.79
N SER A 59 24.82 -14.76 8.52
CA SER A 59 23.53 -15.32 8.88
C SER A 59 22.89 -14.47 9.98
N PRO A 60 21.63 -14.00 9.80
CA PRO A 60 20.96 -13.20 10.80
C PRO A 60 20.62 -14.02 12.05
N SER A 61 20.42 -13.34 13.18
CA SER A 61 19.97 -13.95 14.43
C SER A 61 18.51 -13.60 14.70
N PHE A 62 17.67 -14.60 15.00
CA PHE A 62 16.29 -14.42 15.37
C PHE A 62 16.02 -14.92 16.79
N SER A 63 15.74 -14.01 17.71
CA SER A 63 15.37 -14.35 19.10
C SER A 63 14.11 -15.22 19.13
N GLU A 64 13.95 -15.97 20.21
CA GLU A 64 12.82 -16.87 20.41
C GLU A 64 11.46 -16.17 20.30
N GLY A 65 11.33 -14.95 20.81
CA GLY A 65 10.12 -14.14 20.69
C GLY A 65 9.71 -13.76 19.27
N ARG A 66 10.55 -14.04 18.26
CA ARG A 66 10.25 -13.87 16.84
C ARG A 66 9.82 -15.17 16.16
N ARG A 67 9.92 -16.31 16.83
CA ARG A 67 9.58 -17.63 16.30
C ARG A 67 8.08 -17.90 16.47
N ASN A 68 7.49 -18.53 15.48
CA ASN A 68 6.09 -18.94 15.57
C ASN A 68 6.00 -20.36 16.16
N HIS A 69 5.21 -20.51 17.21
CA HIS A 69 5.07 -21.79 17.89
C HIS A 69 4.29 -22.86 17.09
N LEU A 70 3.54 -22.46 16.05
CA LEU A 70 2.85 -23.40 15.15
C LEU A 70 3.81 -24.21 14.26
N THR A 71 5.08 -23.82 14.20
CA THR A 71 6.13 -24.48 13.41
C THR A 71 7.26 -25.03 14.27
N ASP A 72 6.99 -25.40 15.51
CA ASP A 72 7.99 -25.82 16.51
C ASP A 72 9.15 -24.81 16.63
N GLY A 73 8.85 -23.53 16.40
CA GLY A 73 9.82 -22.44 16.43
C GLY A 73 10.82 -22.44 15.27
N LYS A 74 10.66 -23.28 14.25
CA LYS A 74 11.53 -23.30 13.07
C LYS A 74 11.15 -22.16 12.11
N ILE A 75 12.09 -21.26 11.88
CA ILE A 75 11.97 -20.22 10.84
C ILE A 75 12.59 -20.73 9.54
N THR A 76 11.87 -20.52 8.44
CA THR A 76 12.38 -20.73 7.08
C THR A 76 11.99 -19.53 6.25
N LEU A 77 12.99 -18.81 5.75
CA LEU A 77 12.82 -17.73 4.77
C LEU A 77 13.45 -18.21 3.46
N THR A 78 12.72 -18.05 2.36
CA THR A 78 13.21 -18.44 1.03
C THR A 78 12.99 -17.27 0.08
N LEU A 79 14.06 -16.80 -0.54
CA LEU A 79 14.04 -15.71 -1.52
C LEU A 79 14.40 -16.30 -2.89
N THR A 80 13.61 -15.94 -3.90
CA THR A 80 13.90 -16.24 -5.30
C THR A 80 14.20 -14.93 -6.01
N ASP A 81 15.32 -14.85 -6.70
CA ASP A 81 15.72 -13.66 -7.45
C ASP A 81 15.11 -13.62 -8.87
N GLU A 82 15.42 -12.59 -9.63
CA GLU A 82 14.94 -12.38 -10.99
C GLU A 82 15.40 -13.46 -11.97
N GLU A 83 16.54 -14.10 -11.71
CA GLU A 83 17.08 -15.22 -12.49
C GLU A 83 16.49 -16.58 -12.07
N SER A 84 15.53 -16.56 -11.13
CA SER A 84 14.89 -17.75 -10.54
C SER A 84 15.82 -18.62 -9.69
N LYS A 85 16.95 -18.07 -9.23
CA LYS A 85 17.81 -18.70 -8.24
C LYS A 85 17.22 -18.52 -6.85
N THR A 86 17.30 -19.55 -6.03
CA THR A 86 16.67 -19.59 -4.71
C THR A 86 17.70 -19.62 -3.60
N TYR A 87 17.50 -18.78 -2.58
CA TYR A 87 18.33 -18.67 -1.39
C TYR A 87 17.46 -18.88 -0.15
N SER A 88 17.99 -19.57 0.86
CA SER A 88 17.24 -19.82 2.08
C SER A 88 18.01 -19.45 3.35
N ILE A 89 17.24 -19.05 4.36
CA ILE A 89 17.69 -18.84 5.74
C ILE A 89 16.85 -19.73 6.63
N THR A 90 17.47 -20.62 7.39
CA THR A 90 16.77 -21.54 8.28
C THR A 90 17.32 -21.43 9.71
N SER A 91 16.45 -21.51 10.72
CA SER A 91 16.89 -21.60 12.10
C SER A 91 17.60 -22.94 12.37
N VAL A 92 18.70 -22.88 13.13
CA VAL A 92 19.46 -24.06 13.52
C VAL A 92 18.75 -24.79 14.66
N ALA A 93 18.56 -26.10 14.53
CA ALA A 93 17.95 -26.92 15.60
C ALA A 93 18.84 -26.89 16.86
N GLY A 94 18.25 -26.59 18.01
CA GLY A 94 18.97 -26.45 19.28
C GLY A 94 19.92 -25.24 19.36
N GLY A 95 20.00 -24.42 18.31
CA GLY A 95 20.96 -23.31 18.20
C GLY A 95 20.49 -21.97 18.78
N GLY A 96 19.44 -21.94 19.60
CA GLY A 96 18.90 -20.69 20.16
C GLY A 96 18.43 -19.73 19.08
N SER A 97 19.03 -18.54 18.97
CA SER A 97 18.70 -17.54 17.96
C SER A 97 19.39 -17.71 16.61
N SER A 98 20.32 -18.67 16.50
CA SER A 98 21.16 -18.84 15.30
C SER A 98 20.39 -19.33 14.08
N THR A 99 20.81 -18.85 12.91
CA THR A 99 20.31 -19.27 11.60
C THR A 99 21.46 -19.67 10.69
N GLN A 100 21.12 -20.34 9.59
CA GLN A 100 22.06 -20.73 8.56
C GLN A 100 21.53 -20.30 7.19
N LYS A 101 22.35 -19.64 6.39
CA LYS A 101 22.10 -19.38 4.97
C LYS A 101 22.51 -20.57 4.12
N SER A 102 21.72 -20.89 3.08
CA SER A 102 22.04 -21.96 2.13
C SER A 102 23.29 -21.65 1.30
N GLU A 103 23.45 -20.39 0.95
CA GLU A 103 24.58 -19.86 0.17
C GLU A 103 24.93 -18.45 0.66
N LYS A 104 26.15 -18.01 0.35
CA LYS A 104 26.54 -16.62 0.53
C LYS A 104 25.80 -15.76 -0.53
N PHE A 105 24.80 -15.03 -0.09
CA PHE A 105 24.02 -14.11 -0.90
C PHE A 105 23.90 -12.78 -0.15
N ASP A 106 24.17 -11.70 -0.86
CA ASP A 106 24.03 -10.35 -0.36
C ASP A 106 23.03 -9.58 -1.25
N LEU A 107 21.84 -9.38 -0.73
CA LEU A 107 20.74 -8.75 -1.47
C LEU A 107 20.96 -7.28 -1.78
N ARG A 108 21.80 -6.56 -1.11
CA ARG A 108 21.95 -5.11 -1.26
C ARG A 108 20.62 -4.36 -1.39
N SER A 109 19.76 -4.49 -0.39
CA SER A 109 18.52 -3.72 -0.32
C SER A 109 18.65 -2.50 0.59
N TYR A 110 18.02 -1.40 0.19
CA TYR A 110 17.91 -0.19 1.00
C TYR A 110 16.60 -0.27 1.80
N VAL A 111 16.69 -0.49 3.09
CA VAL A 111 15.51 -0.61 3.93
C VAL A 111 15.36 0.61 4.82
N LEU A 112 14.36 1.43 4.53
CA LEU A 112 14.01 2.61 5.28
C LEU A 112 12.94 2.27 6.32
N PRO A 113 13.24 2.41 7.63
CA PRO A 113 12.26 2.17 8.68
C PRO A 113 11.17 3.26 8.70
N SER A 114 10.07 2.99 9.38
CA SER A 114 8.97 3.95 9.53
C SER A 114 9.39 5.22 10.29
N ARG A 115 10.30 5.11 11.27
CA ARG A 115 10.90 6.25 11.96
C ARG A 115 12.26 6.53 11.35
N ARG A 116 12.41 7.73 10.78
CA ARG A 116 13.59 8.19 10.04
C ARG A 116 14.13 9.47 10.68
N ALA A 117 14.45 9.39 11.98
CA ALA A 117 15.02 10.52 12.69
C ALA A 117 16.52 10.66 12.37
N ILE A 118 16.97 11.89 12.18
CA ILE A 118 18.39 12.27 12.11
C ILE A 118 18.69 13.03 13.40
N PRO A 119 19.87 12.85 14.01
CA PRO A 119 20.28 13.69 15.14
C PRO A 119 20.23 15.17 14.77
N PHE A 120 19.74 16.03 15.64
CA PHE A 120 19.68 17.46 15.40
C PHE A 120 21.07 18.07 15.21
N ASP A 121 22.02 17.62 16.03
CA ASP A 121 23.42 17.98 15.99
C ASP A 121 24.29 16.74 15.77
N PHE A 122 25.32 16.83 14.94
CA PHE A 122 26.17 15.70 14.60
C PHE A 122 27.63 16.10 14.39
N GLY A 123 28.54 15.15 14.51
CA GLY A 123 29.95 15.33 14.24
C GLY A 123 30.27 15.34 12.74
N LYS A 124 31.44 15.86 12.36
CA LYS A 124 31.87 15.79 10.96
C LYS A 124 32.16 14.35 10.58
N GLY A 125 31.39 13.84 9.62
CA GLY A 125 31.60 12.54 9.00
C GLY A 125 31.78 12.71 7.49
N SER A 126 32.35 11.72 6.81
CA SER A 126 32.54 11.76 5.36
C SER A 126 32.53 10.35 4.78
N TRP A 127 31.37 9.74 4.82
CA TRP A 127 31.18 8.43 4.19
C TRP A 127 30.75 8.60 2.74
N ASN A 128 31.47 7.96 1.84
CA ASN A 128 31.01 7.85 0.46
C ASN A 128 29.81 6.89 0.39
N ARG A 129 29.16 6.85 -0.77
CA ARG A 129 27.98 6.01 -1.02
C ARG A 129 28.26 4.53 -0.69
N GLU A 130 29.37 3.99 -1.15
CA GLU A 130 29.72 2.56 -0.97
C GLU A 130 29.90 2.21 0.52
N THR A 131 30.60 3.07 1.27
CA THR A 131 30.80 2.87 2.70
C THR A 131 29.48 2.90 3.46
N TYR A 132 28.62 3.87 3.18
CA TYR A 132 27.32 3.99 3.83
C TYR A 132 26.41 2.79 3.49
N ILE A 133 26.33 2.39 2.23
CA ILE A 133 25.56 1.24 1.78
C ILE A 133 26.08 -0.04 2.45
N SER A 134 27.38 -0.26 2.44
CA SER A 134 28.00 -1.43 3.06
C SER A 134 27.70 -1.52 4.56
N TYR A 135 27.63 -0.37 5.25
CA TYR A 135 27.21 -0.31 6.65
C TYR A 135 25.72 -0.57 6.82
N ALA A 136 24.88 0.11 6.05
CA ALA A 136 23.43 -0.03 6.13
C ALA A 136 22.95 -1.46 5.84
N HIS A 137 23.64 -2.18 4.95
CA HIS A 137 23.36 -3.60 4.69
C HIS A 137 23.64 -4.52 5.87
N LYS A 138 24.60 -4.16 6.72
CA LYS A 138 24.99 -4.98 7.89
C LYS A 138 24.11 -4.75 9.10
N LEU A 139 23.26 -3.71 9.08
CA LEU A 139 22.33 -3.47 10.19
C LEU A 139 21.42 -4.68 10.37
N GLU A 140 21.31 -5.13 11.62
CA GLU A 140 20.43 -6.24 11.96
C GLU A 140 18.99 -5.99 11.50
N ALA A 141 18.26 -7.08 11.16
CA ALA A 141 16.84 -7.04 10.83
C ALA A 141 16.00 -6.69 12.07
N GLN A 142 16.27 -5.56 12.68
CA GLN A 142 15.54 -5.04 13.84
C GLN A 142 14.71 -3.83 13.46
N ARG A 143 13.63 -3.61 14.19
CA ARG A 143 12.87 -2.37 14.08
C ARG A 143 13.73 -1.22 14.61
N SER A 144 14.47 -0.57 13.72
CA SER A 144 15.25 0.62 14.06
C SER A 144 14.32 1.82 14.17
N SER A 145 14.61 2.69 15.12
CA SER A 145 13.95 3.99 15.28
C SER A 145 14.75 5.14 14.65
N SER A 146 15.94 4.86 14.12
CA SER A 146 16.82 5.87 13.54
C SER A 146 17.55 5.33 12.31
N LEU A 147 17.98 6.23 11.44
CA LEU A 147 18.89 5.97 10.34
C LEU A 147 20.31 6.20 10.86
N ASP A 148 20.95 5.12 11.30
CA ASP A 148 22.29 5.23 11.84
C ASP A 148 23.29 5.73 10.78
N ASN A 149 24.11 6.70 11.15
CA ASN A 149 25.18 7.30 10.35
C ASN A 149 24.72 7.98 9.04
N PHE A 150 23.45 8.27 8.85
CA PHE A 150 22.97 9.01 7.71
C PHE A 150 23.59 10.43 7.66
N GLU A 151 23.83 11.04 8.80
CA GLU A 151 24.51 12.32 8.95
C GLU A 151 25.90 12.33 8.29
N SER A 152 26.63 11.22 8.32
CA SER A 152 27.92 11.07 7.66
C SER A 152 27.82 11.04 6.14
N ARG A 153 26.70 10.55 5.60
CA ARG A 153 26.43 10.53 4.16
C ARG A 153 26.03 11.91 3.64
N ILE A 154 25.33 12.73 4.44
CA ILE A 154 24.84 14.05 4.04
C ILE A 154 25.96 14.96 3.54
N PHE A 155 27.15 14.93 4.13
CA PHE A 155 28.31 15.72 3.68
C PHE A 155 28.76 15.36 2.25
N GLN A 156 28.55 14.13 1.80
CA GLN A 156 28.84 13.74 0.43
C GLN A 156 27.71 14.12 -0.53
N ILE A 157 26.46 14.02 -0.08
CA ILE A 157 25.30 14.50 -0.85
C ILE A 157 25.42 16.01 -1.10
N GLU A 158 25.93 16.76 -0.14
CA GLU A 158 26.17 18.22 -0.31
C GLU A 158 27.15 18.51 -1.45
N ARG A 159 28.10 17.63 -1.74
CA ARG A 159 29.01 17.76 -2.90
C ARG A 159 28.32 17.50 -4.24
N GLU A 160 27.30 16.67 -4.24
CA GLU A 160 26.44 16.32 -5.38
C GLU A 160 25.11 17.08 -5.32
N LYS A 161 25.16 18.31 -4.72
CA LYS A 161 23.96 19.05 -4.30
C LYS A 161 23.00 19.36 -5.45
N ALA A 162 23.50 19.69 -6.62
CA ALA A 162 22.66 20.08 -7.76
C ALA A 162 21.76 18.92 -8.23
N GLU A 163 22.32 17.73 -8.32
CA GLU A 163 21.60 16.51 -8.72
C GLU A 163 20.59 16.09 -7.63
N PHE A 164 21.00 16.13 -6.38
CA PHE A 164 20.12 15.80 -5.26
C PHE A 164 18.99 16.82 -5.09
N ASP A 165 19.28 18.13 -5.22
CA ASP A 165 18.26 19.18 -5.15
C ASP A 165 17.21 19.02 -6.26
N ALA A 166 17.59 18.50 -7.44
CA ALA A 166 16.64 18.20 -8.51
C ALA A 166 15.66 17.09 -8.12
N VAL A 167 16.12 16.06 -7.40
CA VAL A 167 15.24 15.00 -6.86
C VAL A 167 14.34 15.56 -5.75
N LEU A 168 14.92 16.30 -4.81
CA LEU A 168 14.23 16.85 -3.67
C LEU A 168 13.13 17.86 -4.08
N ALA A 169 13.41 18.66 -5.11
CA ALA A 169 12.47 19.65 -5.64
C ALA A 169 11.20 19.02 -6.23
N LYS A 170 11.24 17.79 -6.73
CA LYS A 170 10.06 17.06 -7.21
C LYS A 170 9.02 16.88 -6.11
N VAL A 171 9.46 16.77 -4.86
CA VAL A 171 8.56 16.56 -3.71
C VAL A 171 8.34 17.87 -2.93
N LEU A 172 9.41 18.56 -2.51
CA LEU A 172 9.34 19.74 -1.64
C LEU A 172 9.13 21.06 -2.40
N GLY A 173 9.37 21.08 -3.70
CA GLY A 173 9.28 22.27 -4.55
C GLY A 173 10.62 23.01 -4.66
N ASN A 174 10.69 23.91 -5.64
CA ASN A 174 11.92 24.64 -5.97
C ASN A 174 12.32 25.68 -4.93
N ASP A 175 11.45 26.05 -4.01
CA ASP A 175 11.71 27.08 -2.98
C ASP A 175 12.39 26.48 -1.75
N PHE A 176 12.45 25.16 -1.64
CA PHE A 176 13.16 24.49 -0.56
C PHE A 176 14.66 24.53 -0.81
N ARG A 177 15.42 25.05 0.16
CA ARG A 177 16.89 25.09 0.16
C ARG A 177 17.40 24.49 1.46
N TRP A 178 18.53 23.85 1.40
CA TRP A 178 19.21 23.30 2.57
C TRP A 178 20.73 23.51 2.45
N ALA A 179 21.42 23.53 3.61
CA ALA A 179 22.87 23.60 3.71
C ALA A 179 23.31 22.97 5.03
N ILE A 180 24.54 22.48 5.11
CA ILE A 180 25.16 22.05 6.37
C ILE A 180 25.87 23.26 6.96
N GLU A 181 25.54 23.61 8.21
CA GLU A 181 26.19 24.69 8.96
C GLU A 181 26.80 24.15 10.25
N GLN A 182 27.78 24.85 10.80
CA GLN A 182 28.47 24.51 12.04
C GLN A 182 28.06 25.45 13.15
N ARG A 183 27.75 24.91 14.33
CA ARG A 183 27.53 25.69 15.56
C ARG A 183 28.85 26.06 16.23
N ASP A 184 28.82 27.03 17.12
CA ASP A 184 30.01 27.47 17.91
C ASP A 184 30.63 26.33 18.73
N ASN A 185 29.88 25.32 19.11
CA ASN A 185 30.38 24.13 19.81
C ASN A 185 31.05 23.09 18.89
N GLY A 186 31.17 23.39 17.60
CA GLY A 186 31.81 22.53 16.60
C GLY A 186 30.91 21.43 16.03
N GLN A 187 29.67 21.28 16.50
CA GLN A 187 28.70 20.34 15.93
C GLN A 187 28.07 20.90 14.65
N TYR A 188 27.65 20.02 13.76
CA TYR A 188 26.99 20.37 12.52
C TYR A 188 25.49 20.15 12.61
N TYR A 189 24.74 20.93 11.85
CA TYR A 189 23.29 20.81 11.70
C TYR A 189 22.87 21.14 10.28
N ILE A 190 21.68 20.69 9.89
CA ILE A 190 21.13 21.11 8.61
C ILE A 190 20.29 22.36 8.82
N LYS A 191 20.66 23.41 8.12
CA LYS A 191 19.82 24.60 7.95
C LYS A 191 18.98 24.43 6.72
N TYR A 192 17.70 24.70 6.83
CA TYR A 192 16.83 24.76 5.68
C TYR A 192 16.18 26.13 5.56
N THR A 193 15.88 26.53 4.33
CA THR A 193 15.24 27.80 4.01
C THR A 193 14.06 27.52 3.08
N LYS A 194 12.90 28.05 3.45
CA LYS A 194 11.70 28.02 2.65
C LYS A 194 10.99 29.36 2.75
N ASP A 195 10.50 29.89 1.62
CA ASP A 195 9.78 31.18 1.56
C ASP A 195 10.59 32.35 2.19
N GLY A 196 11.94 32.30 2.07
CA GLY A 196 12.84 33.30 2.63
C GLY A 196 13.09 33.20 4.14
N VAL A 197 12.48 32.23 4.83
CA VAL A 197 12.68 32.00 6.28
C VAL A 197 13.59 30.81 6.48
N SER A 198 14.64 30.99 7.30
CA SER A 198 15.62 29.95 7.63
C SER A 198 15.33 29.36 9.00
N HIS A 199 15.47 28.04 9.10
CA HIS A 199 15.32 27.27 10.33
C HIS A 199 16.49 26.29 10.49
N SER A 200 16.84 25.97 11.72
CA SER A 200 17.75 24.85 12.01
C SER A 200 17.00 23.53 11.96
N SER A 201 17.73 22.40 11.99
CA SER A 201 17.18 21.07 12.06
C SER A 201 16.16 20.84 13.20
N GLU A 202 16.29 21.54 14.32
CA GLU A 202 15.33 21.51 15.45
C GLU A 202 13.95 22.10 15.08
N GLY A 203 13.92 23.05 14.17
CA GLY A 203 12.68 23.71 13.69
C GLY A 203 12.02 23.03 12.51
N VAL A 204 12.57 21.90 12.03
CA VAL A 204 12.02 21.13 10.90
C VAL A 204 11.06 20.06 11.39
N GLY A 205 9.86 20.02 10.82
CA GLY A 205 8.93 18.93 11.10
C GLY A 205 9.41 17.57 10.58
N ASP A 206 9.10 16.51 11.31
CA ASP A 206 9.48 15.12 10.98
C ASP A 206 9.14 14.70 9.54
N GLY A 207 8.07 15.25 8.97
CA GLY A 207 7.66 14.96 7.60
C GLY A 207 8.66 15.42 6.54
N ILE A 208 9.30 16.57 6.76
CA ILE A 208 10.36 17.07 5.86
C ILE A 208 11.59 16.18 5.94
N TRP A 209 11.99 15.78 7.17
CA TRP A 209 13.08 14.84 7.38
C TRP A 209 12.80 13.48 6.74
N SER A 210 11.58 12.98 6.89
CA SER A 210 11.15 11.75 6.23
C SER A 210 11.32 11.82 4.72
N ILE A 211 10.87 12.91 4.10
CA ILE A 211 11.03 13.13 2.65
C ILE A 211 12.50 13.24 2.26
N PHE A 212 13.28 14.01 3.01
CA PHE A 212 14.70 14.20 2.74
C PHE A 212 15.45 12.87 2.72
N THR A 213 15.23 12.01 3.72
CA THR A 213 15.87 10.70 3.82
C THR A 213 15.39 9.72 2.74
N ILE A 214 14.10 9.74 2.38
CA ILE A 214 13.58 8.92 1.28
C ILE A 214 14.19 9.36 -0.06
N CYS A 215 14.24 10.67 -0.33
CA CYS A 215 14.85 11.20 -1.55
C CYS A 215 16.36 10.87 -1.63
N ALA A 216 17.07 10.97 -0.51
CA ALA A 216 18.49 10.62 -0.45
C ALA A 216 18.74 9.13 -0.72
N SER A 217 17.88 8.26 -0.18
CA SER A 217 18.00 6.81 -0.42
C SER A 217 17.70 6.43 -1.86
N LEU A 218 16.72 7.08 -2.49
CA LEU A 218 16.45 6.89 -3.93
C LEU A 218 17.58 7.43 -4.79
N PHE A 219 18.14 8.58 -4.43
CA PHE A 219 19.28 9.19 -5.12
C PHE A 219 20.55 8.32 -5.04
N ASP A 220 20.78 7.69 -3.87
CA ASP A 220 21.92 6.82 -3.64
C ASP A 220 21.75 5.41 -4.23
N ALA A 221 20.53 4.95 -4.42
CA ALA A 221 20.26 3.62 -4.92
C ALA A 221 20.73 3.46 -6.37
N PRO A 222 21.61 2.51 -6.69
CA PRO A 222 21.95 2.21 -8.08
C PRO A 222 20.73 1.64 -8.81
N GLU A 223 20.71 1.78 -10.13
CA GLU A 223 19.70 1.09 -10.95
C GLU A 223 19.65 -0.42 -10.65
N LYS A 224 18.47 -1.00 -10.77
CA LYS A 224 18.20 -2.40 -10.45
C LYS A 224 18.39 -2.78 -8.98
N SER A 225 18.50 -1.81 -8.07
CA SER A 225 18.50 -2.09 -6.64
C SER A 225 17.09 -2.23 -6.07
N VAL A 226 17.02 -2.77 -4.85
CA VAL A 226 15.78 -2.94 -4.08
C VAL A 226 15.70 -1.85 -3.02
N VAL A 227 14.65 -1.03 -3.06
CA VAL A 227 14.37 0.01 -2.07
C VAL A 227 13.08 -0.33 -1.35
N VAL A 228 13.16 -0.53 -0.04
CA VAL A 228 12.03 -0.89 0.81
C VAL A 228 11.72 0.27 1.74
N ILE A 229 10.49 0.74 1.75
CA ILE A 229 10.09 1.92 2.52
C ILE A 229 8.89 1.55 3.41
N ASP A 230 9.09 1.64 4.72
CA ASP A 230 8.05 1.39 5.72
C ASP A 230 7.37 2.71 6.10
N GLU A 231 6.04 2.77 5.95
CA GLU A 231 5.18 3.90 6.30
C GLU A 231 5.72 5.26 5.78
N PRO A 232 5.85 5.47 4.45
CA PRO A 232 6.33 6.74 3.89
C PRO A 232 5.45 7.94 4.24
N GLU A 233 4.20 7.71 4.60
CA GLU A 233 3.23 8.71 5.01
C GLU A 233 3.48 9.31 6.39
N LEU A 234 4.26 8.67 7.25
CA LEU A 234 4.39 9.07 8.65
C LEU A 234 4.87 10.52 8.78
N SER A 235 4.03 11.35 9.41
CA SER A 235 4.23 12.80 9.56
C SER A 235 4.26 13.61 8.24
N VAL A 236 3.94 13.02 7.11
CA VAL A 236 3.99 13.67 5.78
C VAL A 236 2.59 14.19 5.39
N HIS A 237 2.50 15.47 5.06
CA HIS A 237 1.26 16.09 4.59
C HIS A 237 0.74 15.42 3.31
N PRO A 238 -0.60 15.21 3.14
CA PRO A 238 -1.19 14.52 1.97
C PRO A 238 -0.73 15.02 0.60
N ALA A 239 -0.55 16.33 0.43
CA ALA A 239 -0.06 16.89 -0.83
C ALA A 239 1.39 16.43 -1.15
N LEU A 240 2.22 16.25 -0.13
CA LEU A 240 3.59 15.75 -0.27
C LEU A 240 3.60 14.24 -0.47
N GLN A 241 2.66 13.49 0.12
CA GLN A 241 2.50 12.06 -0.16
C GLN A 241 2.20 11.80 -1.65
N LYS A 242 1.32 12.62 -2.27
CA LYS A 242 1.04 12.53 -3.72
C LYS A 242 2.28 12.77 -4.57
N ARG A 243 3.10 13.78 -4.21
CA ARG A 243 4.35 14.08 -4.93
C ARG A 243 5.38 12.98 -4.72
N LEU A 244 5.46 12.43 -3.50
CA LEU A 244 6.33 11.31 -3.18
C LEU A 244 5.93 10.06 -3.96
N MET A 245 4.62 9.78 -4.09
CA MET A 245 4.13 8.70 -4.94
C MET A 245 4.53 8.89 -6.40
N ALA A 246 4.45 10.11 -6.94
CA ALA A 246 4.90 10.40 -8.30
C ALA A 246 6.41 10.11 -8.47
N LEU A 247 7.23 10.43 -7.46
CA LEU A 247 8.65 10.09 -7.43
C LEU A 247 8.87 8.57 -7.40
N PHE A 248 8.13 7.82 -6.59
CA PHE A 248 8.19 6.35 -6.57
C PHE A 248 7.85 5.75 -7.93
N LEU A 249 6.81 6.27 -8.59
CA LEU A 249 6.43 5.83 -9.93
C LEU A 249 7.55 6.04 -10.96
N GLU A 250 8.21 7.18 -10.91
CA GLU A 250 9.35 7.48 -11.79
C GLU A 250 10.51 6.49 -11.58
N TYR A 251 10.93 6.33 -10.31
CA TYR A 251 12.04 5.43 -9.97
C TYR A 251 11.70 3.95 -10.20
N SER A 252 10.44 3.56 -10.09
CA SER A 252 10.01 2.17 -10.28
C SER A 252 10.16 1.63 -11.71
N LYS A 253 10.53 2.47 -12.68
CA LYS A 253 10.95 2.01 -14.01
C LYS A 253 12.27 1.25 -13.97
N THR A 254 13.19 1.66 -13.12
CA THR A 254 14.57 1.16 -13.08
C THR A 254 14.93 0.51 -11.74
N HIS A 255 14.16 0.76 -10.69
CA HIS A 255 14.37 0.25 -9.33
C HIS A 255 13.18 -0.59 -8.88
N GLN A 256 13.45 -1.58 -8.07
CA GLN A 256 12.41 -2.34 -7.38
C GLN A 256 12.04 -1.59 -6.09
N ILE A 257 10.84 -0.99 -6.07
CA ILE A 257 10.35 -0.20 -4.94
C ILE A 257 9.27 -0.98 -4.20
N ILE A 258 9.50 -1.25 -2.92
CA ILE A 258 8.55 -1.96 -2.05
C ILE A 258 8.10 -1.00 -0.95
N VAL A 259 6.81 -0.69 -0.90
CA VAL A 259 6.22 0.26 0.02
C VAL A 259 5.23 -0.43 0.93
N CYS A 260 5.44 -0.38 2.26
CA CYS A 260 4.41 -0.73 3.24
C CYS A 260 3.71 0.53 3.70
N THR A 261 2.39 0.61 3.54
CA THR A 261 1.65 1.84 3.80
C THR A 261 0.27 1.60 4.39
N HIS A 262 -0.22 2.63 5.11
CA HIS A 262 -1.61 2.78 5.56
C HIS A 262 -2.32 3.95 4.86
N SER A 263 -1.67 4.56 3.85
CA SER A 263 -2.22 5.74 3.19
C SER A 263 -2.75 5.43 1.79
N PRO A 264 -4.00 5.82 1.50
CA PRO A 264 -4.61 5.65 0.18
C PRO A 264 -3.89 6.43 -0.93
N TYR A 265 -3.06 7.41 -0.58
CA TYR A 265 -2.28 8.19 -1.55
C TYR A 265 -1.16 7.39 -2.22
N PHE A 266 -0.77 6.24 -1.68
CA PHE A 266 0.24 5.35 -2.27
C PHE A 266 -0.35 4.21 -3.11
N VAL A 267 -1.66 4.18 -3.34
CA VAL A 267 -2.28 3.29 -4.32
C VAL A 267 -2.47 4.04 -5.64
N ASN A 268 -1.96 3.49 -6.73
CA ASN A 268 -2.09 4.06 -8.07
C ASN A 268 -2.56 2.99 -9.07
N TRP A 269 -3.75 3.19 -9.62
CA TRP A 269 -4.40 2.22 -10.51
C TRP A 269 -3.68 2.05 -11.84
N GLU A 270 -3.12 3.13 -12.39
CA GLU A 270 -2.34 3.05 -13.62
C GLU A 270 -1.07 2.20 -13.42
N ALA A 271 -0.38 2.40 -12.30
CA ALA A 271 0.76 1.57 -11.94
C ALA A 271 0.36 0.08 -11.79
N ILE A 272 -0.80 -0.20 -11.15
CA ILE A 272 -1.31 -1.56 -11.00
C ILE A 272 -1.53 -2.23 -12.36
N VAL A 273 -2.14 -1.54 -13.30
CA VAL A 273 -2.33 -2.04 -14.68
C VAL A 273 -1.00 -2.24 -15.40
N ASN A 274 -0.02 -1.37 -15.15
CA ASN A 274 1.32 -1.42 -15.73
C ASN A 274 2.29 -2.39 -15.02
N GLY A 275 1.80 -3.23 -14.12
CA GLY A 275 2.60 -4.30 -13.50
C GLY A 275 2.95 -4.12 -12.02
N ALA A 276 2.55 -3.00 -11.37
CA ALA A 276 2.70 -2.87 -9.94
C ALA A 276 1.90 -3.93 -9.18
N ASN A 277 2.46 -4.50 -8.12
CA ASN A 277 1.74 -5.42 -7.24
C ASN A 277 1.08 -4.68 -6.09
N LEU A 278 -0.16 -5.08 -5.79
CA LEU A 278 -0.86 -4.72 -4.57
C LEU A 278 -1.04 -5.98 -3.73
N ILE A 279 -0.52 -5.95 -2.51
CA ILE A 279 -0.54 -7.06 -1.57
C ILE A 279 -1.29 -6.61 -0.32
N ARG A 280 -2.29 -7.38 0.06
CA ARG A 280 -2.98 -7.18 1.35
C ARG A 280 -2.53 -8.24 2.34
N VAL A 281 -2.01 -7.79 3.49
CA VAL A 281 -1.65 -8.67 4.60
C VAL A 281 -2.75 -8.65 5.63
N VAL A 282 -3.31 -9.82 5.93
CA VAL A 282 -4.45 -9.98 6.85
C VAL A 282 -4.07 -10.95 7.96
N LYS A 283 -4.51 -10.67 9.17
CA LYS A 283 -4.40 -11.60 10.30
C LYS A 283 -5.69 -12.40 10.43
N GLU A 284 -5.63 -13.70 10.15
CA GLU A 284 -6.73 -14.63 10.35
C GLU A 284 -6.48 -15.45 11.60
N GLY A 285 -7.18 -15.11 12.68
CA GLY A 285 -6.90 -15.65 14.00
C GLY A 285 -5.47 -15.32 14.46
N THR A 286 -4.62 -16.33 14.57
CA THR A 286 -3.20 -16.18 14.97
C THR A 286 -2.24 -16.14 13.79
N VAL A 287 -2.70 -16.37 12.55
CA VAL A 287 -1.87 -16.53 11.36
C VAL A 287 -1.98 -15.31 10.45
N SER A 288 -0.84 -14.82 9.96
CA SER A 288 -0.78 -13.81 8.90
C SER A 288 -0.86 -14.46 7.53
N LYS A 289 -1.70 -13.91 6.66
CA LYS A 289 -1.86 -14.33 5.26
C LYS A 289 -1.60 -13.16 4.32
N CYS A 290 -1.04 -13.46 3.15
CA CYS A 290 -0.80 -12.51 2.08
C CYS A 290 -1.71 -12.81 0.89
N TYR A 291 -2.41 -11.78 0.42
CA TYR A 291 -3.30 -11.82 -0.73
C TYR A 291 -2.78 -10.87 -1.80
N LEU A 292 -2.73 -11.33 -3.05
CA LEU A 292 -2.15 -10.60 -4.18
C LEU A 292 -3.16 -10.50 -5.31
N ILE A 293 -3.13 -9.40 -6.04
CA ILE A 293 -3.93 -9.23 -7.26
C ILE A 293 -3.44 -10.18 -8.36
N SER A 294 -4.40 -10.75 -9.10
CA SER A 294 -4.15 -11.63 -10.25
C SER A 294 -3.95 -10.85 -11.55
N ASP A 295 -3.45 -11.51 -12.58
CA ASP A 295 -3.35 -10.94 -13.93
C ASP A 295 -4.75 -10.70 -14.53
N GLU A 296 -5.75 -11.51 -14.19
CA GLU A 296 -7.15 -11.29 -14.58
C GLU A 296 -7.67 -9.96 -14.02
N CYS A 297 -7.39 -9.68 -12.75
CA CYS A 297 -7.72 -8.40 -12.11
C CYS A 297 -7.08 -7.23 -12.86
N ARG A 298 -5.78 -7.28 -13.15
CA ARG A 298 -5.06 -6.23 -13.89
C ARG A 298 -5.68 -5.97 -15.25
N HIS A 299 -5.95 -7.03 -15.99
CA HIS A 299 -6.55 -6.94 -17.33
C HIS A 299 -7.93 -6.27 -17.28
N SER A 300 -8.77 -6.64 -16.32
CA SER A 300 -10.09 -6.05 -16.11
C SER A 300 -10.01 -4.55 -15.84
N PHE A 301 -9.07 -4.12 -15.00
CA PHE A 301 -8.86 -2.71 -14.68
C PHE A 301 -8.26 -1.91 -15.84
N GLY A 302 -7.48 -2.53 -16.73
CA GLY A 302 -7.02 -1.90 -17.96
C GLY A 302 -8.16 -1.40 -18.86
N GLY A 303 -9.27 -2.13 -18.90
CA GLY A 303 -10.51 -1.70 -19.56
C GLY A 303 -11.17 -0.50 -18.88
N ILE A 304 -11.25 -0.53 -17.55
CA ILE A 304 -11.88 0.54 -16.74
C ILE A 304 -11.11 1.86 -16.87
N LEU A 305 -9.78 1.83 -16.84
CA LEU A 305 -8.94 3.03 -16.98
C LEU A 305 -9.08 3.73 -18.32
N ARG A 306 -9.42 2.99 -19.38
CA ARG A 306 -9.65 3.56 -20.72
C ARG A 306 -11.00 4.26 -20.85
N ASP A 307 -11.91 4.05 -19.93
CA ASP A 307 -13.25 4.65 -19.97
C ASP A 307 -13.22 6.04 -19.32
N LEU A 308 -13.12 7.05 -20.19
CA LEU A 308 -13.06 8.46 -19.78
C LEU A 308 -14.35 8.98 -19.12
N ASN A 309 -15.44 8.22 -19.16
CA ASN A 309 -16.72 8.60 -18.56
C ASN A 309 -16.82 8.26 -17.05
N ASN A 310 -15.75 7.69 -16.44
CA ASN A 310 -15.75 7.28 -15.04
C ASN A 310 -14.60 7.85 -14.21
N PRO A 311 -14.48 9.17 -14.07
CA PRO A 311 -13.39 9.78 -13.32
C PRO A 311 -13.47 9.48 -11.81
N HIS A 312 -14.64 9.07 -11.27
CA HIS A 312 -14.87 8.85 -9.85
C HIS A 312 -14.60 7.41 -9.39
N THR A 313 -14.57 6.45 -10.31
CA THR A 313 -14.49 5.01 -9.96
C THR A 313 -13.16 4.64 -9.31
N LEU A 314 -12.08 5.32 -9.67
CA LEU A 314 -10.72 5.02 -9.23
C LEU A 314 -10.07 6.20 -8.50
N GLY A 315 -10.87 7.03 -7.82
CA GLY A 315 -10.40 8.15 -7.01
C GLY A 315 -9.85 7.73 -5.64
N ILE A 316 -9.54 8.73 -4.82
CA ILE A 316 -8.97 8.51 -3.48
C ILE A 316 -9.93 7.74 -2.58
N GLU A 317 -11.23 8.00 -2.70
CA GLU A 317 -12.27 7.32 -1.93
C GLU A 317 -12.31 5.81 -2.25
N ALA A 318 -12.06 5.43 -3.52
CA ALA A 318 -11.92 4.02 -3.90
C ALA A 318 -10.67 3.38 -3.28
N ASN A 319 -9.57 4.12 -3.21
CA ASN A 319 -8.33 3.63 -2.58
C ASN A 319 -8.49 3.41 -1.07
N GLU A 320 -9.36 4.18 -0.40
CA GLU A 320 -9.61 4.01 1.04
C GLU A 320 -10.11 2.61 1.39
N ALA A 321 -10.85 1.96 0.48
CA ALA A 321 -11.38 0.62 0.71
C ALA A 321 -10.29 -0.43 1.02
N PHE A 322 -9.05 -0.24 0.55
CA PHE A 322 -7.93 -1.16 0.83
C PHE A 322 -7.40 -1.05 2.27
N PHE A 323 -7.80 -0.02 2.99
CA PHE A 323 -7.36 0.28 4.35
C PHE A 323 -8.49 0.15 5.39
N LEU A 324 -9.73 -0.06 4.91
CA LEU A 324 -10.89 -0.29 5.75
C LEU A 324 -10.95 -1.75 6.22
N GLU A 325 -11.78 -1.98 7.23
CA GLU A 325 -12.10 -3.34 7.68
C GLU A 325 -12.90 -4.10 6.60
N ASP A 326 -12.91 -5.42 6.73
CA ASP A 326 -13.60 -6.32 5.82
C ASP A 326 -15.12 -6.20 5.97
N SER A 327 -15.72 -5.30 5.20
CA SER A 327 -17.19 -5.13 5.05
C SER A 327 -17.43 -4.07 3.99
N ILE A 328 -17.48 -4.47 2.72
CA ILE A 328 -17.57 -3.58 1.57
C ILE A 328 -18.91 -3.73 0.87
N ILE A 329 -19.53 -2.59 0.55
CA ILE A 329 -20.76 -2.51 -0.23
C ILE A 329 -20.42 -1.94 -1.61
N LEU A 330 -20.67 -2.72 -2.64
CA LEU A 330 -20.55 -2.32 -4.03
C LEU A 330 -21.91 -1.92 -4.57
N VAL A 331 -22.00 -0.76 -5.20
CA VAL A 331 -23.21 -0.27 -5.89
C VAL A 331 -22.82 0.22 -7.29
N GLU A 332 -23.79 0.42 -8.17
CA GLU A 332 -23.52 0.80 -9.55
C GLU A 332 -22.91 2.19 -9.66
N GLY A 333 -23.43 3.16 -8.93
CA GLY A 333 -22.98 4.54 -9.09
C GLY A 333 -23.15 5.44 -7.89
N GLN A 334 -22.82 6.71 -8.12
CA GLN A 334 -22.85 7.78 -7.10
C GLN A 334 -24.26 8.00 -6.54
N GLU A 335 -25.28 7.89 -7.39
CA GLU A 335 -26.67 8.10 -6.95
C GLU A 335 -27.05 7.10 -5.88
N ASP A 336 -26.65 5.83 -6.05
CA ASP A 336 -26.94 4.76 -5.10
C ASP A 336 -26.35 5.09 -3.73
N VAL A 337 -25.07 5.47 -3.68
CA VAL A 337 -24.39 5.85 -2.43
C VAL A 337 -25.14 6.98 -1.72
N VAL A 338 -25.48 8.03 -2.46
CA VAL A 338 -26.17 9.21 -1.89
C VAL A 338 -27.57 8.83 -1.39
N ILE A 339 -28.31 8.05 -2.15
CA ILE A 339 -29.69 7.70 -1.83
C ILE A 339 -29.75 6.70 -0.67
N PHE A 340 -28.91 5.67 -0.67
CA PHE A 340 -28.81 4.75 0.48
C PHE A 340 -28.50 5.51 1.77
N ASN A 341 -27.56 6.45 1.75
CA ASN A 341 -27.23 7.26 2.92
C ASN A 341 -28.43 8.13 3.38
N LYS A 342 -29.19 8.73 2.47
CA LYS A 342 -30.39 9.47 2.81
C LYS A 342 -31.49 8.59 3.41
N ILE A 343 -31.68 7.42 2.82
CA ILE A 343 -32.71 6.45 3.27
C ILE A 343 -32.37 5.95 4.66
N THR A 344 -31.14 5.49 4.90
CA THR A 344 -30.69 5.00 6.20
C THR A 344 -30.82 6.05 7.28
N GLN A 345 -30.43 7.29 6.98
CA GLN A 345 -30.59 8.43 7.91
C GLN A 345 -32.07 8.68 8.26
N LYS A 346 -32.97 8.68 7.27
CA LYS A 346 -34.41 8.88 7.52
C LYS A 346 -35.04 7.77 8.32
N LEU A 347 -34.61 6.53 8.08
CA LEU A 347 -35.14 5.35 8.78
C LEU A 347 -34.45 5.14 10.14
N ASN A 348 -33.50 5.98 10.51
CA ASN A 348 -32.65 5.84 11.70
C ASN A 348 -32.00 4.45 11.77
N MET A 349 -31.50 3.96 10.63
CA MET A 349 -30.78 2.69 10.47
C MET A 349 -29.31 2.97 10.11
N ALA A 350 -28.42 2.02 10.38
CA ALA A 350 -27.02 2.09 9.98
C ALA A 350 -26.65 0.90 9.10
N LEU A 351 -25.84 1.16 8.08
CA LEU A 351 -25.13 0.11 7.33
C LEU A 351 -23.88 -0.30 8.12
N LYS A 352 -23.61 -1.59 8.20
CA LYS A 352 -22.44 -2.14 8.90
C LYS A 352 -21.18 -2.15 8.03
N GLY A 353 -21.30 -1.85 6.75
CA GLY A 353 -20.19 -1.78 5.79
C GLY A 353 -20.00 -0.40 5.21
N ASN A 354 -18.89 -0.23 4.49
CA ASN A 354 -18.54 0.98 3.79
C ASN A 354 -18.75 0.83 2.28
N PHE A 355 -19.29 1.86 1.64
CA PHE A 355 -19.36 1.88 0.19
C PHE A 355 -17.96 1.93 -0.41
N PHE A 356 -17.76 1.21 -1.52
CA PHE A 356 -16.57 1.36 -2.34
C PHE A 356 -16.66 2.67 -3.13
N GLY A 357 -15.93 3.67 -2.70
CA GLY A 357 -15.90 4.98 -3.34
C GLY A 357 -17.31 5.56 -3.60
N TRP A 358 -17.52 6.03 -4.80
CA TRP A 358 -18.81 6.51 -5.32
C TRP A 358 -19.49 5.51 -6.25
N GLY A 359 -19.34 4.22 -5.96
CA GLY A 359 -19.82 3.12 -6.79
C GLY A 359 -18.80 2.66 -7.84
N VAL A 360 -19.11 1.55 -8.51
CA VAL A 360 -18.19 0.89 -9.45
C VAL A 360 -18.24 1.47 -10.87
N GLY A 361 -19.16 2.39 -11.14
CA GLY A 361 -19.30 3.03 -12.45
C GLY A 361 -20.12 2.22 -13.45
N GLY A 362 -21.15 1.52 -12.96
CA GLY A 362 -22.14 0.76 -13.70
C GLY A 362 -21.99 -0.76 -13.59
N ALA A 363 -23.09 -1.48 -13.75
CA ALA A 363 -23.16 -2.95 -13.63
C ALA A 363 -22.07 -3.70 -14.41
N PRO A 364 -21.69 -3.33 -15.65
CA PRO A 364 -20.66 -4.05 -16.41
C PRO A 364 -19.29 -4.10 -15.74
N LYS A 365 -19.00 -3.15 -14.82
CA LYS A 365 -17.72 -3.08 -14.11
C LYS A 365 -17.73 -3.83 -12.79
N MET A 366 -18.91 -4.20 -12.28
CA MET A 366 -19.07 -4.89 -10.99
C MET A 366 -18.16 -6.13 -10.88
N LYS A 367 -18.10 -6.93 -11.97
CA LYS A 367 -17.27 -8.15 -12.00
C LYS A 367 -15.79 -7.86 -11.71
N ALA A 368 -15.22 -6.80 -12.26
CA ALA A 368 -13.80 -6.46 -12.04
C ALA A 368 -13.49 -6.17 -10.58
N PHE A 369 -14.41 -5.46 -9.90
CA PHE A 369 -14.24 -5.17 -8.47
C PHE A 369 -14.45 -6.40 -7.59
N LEU A 370 -15.37 -7.29 -7.94
CA LEU A 370 -15.53 -8.57 -7.24
C LEU A 370 -14.26 -9.43 -7.36
N ILE A 371 -13.64 -9.49 -8.55
CA ILE A 371 -12.35 -10.17 -8.74
C ILE A 371 -11.27 -9.54 -7.84
N LEU A 372 -11.17 -8.20 -7.83
CA LEU A 372 -10.20 -7.48 -7.01
C LEU A 372 -10.33 -7.84 -5.51
N PHE A 373 -11.54 -7.75 -4.97
CA PHE A 373 -11.76 -8.03 -3.56
C PHE A 373 -11.56 -9.50 -3.21
N LYS A 374 -11.88 -10.42 -4.13
CA LYS A 374 -11.59 -11.84 -3.99
C LYS A 374 -10.09 -12.10 -3.95
N ASP A 375 -9.33 -11.54 -4.89
CA ASP A 375 -7.88 -11.64 -4.95
C ASP A 375 -7.22 -11.10 -3.67
N LEU A 376 -7.75 -10.01 -3.12
CA LEU A 376 -7.27 -9.39 -1.88
C LEU A 376 -7.82 -10.03 -0.60
N GLY A 377 -8.56 -11.15 -0.72
CA GLY A 377 -9.03 -11.95 0.41
C GLY A 377 -10.09 -11.28 1.28
N TYR A 378 -10.90 -10.36 0.72
CA TYR A 378 -12.08 -9.85 1.42
C TYR A 378 -13.17 -10.93 1.45
N LYS A 379 -13.80 -11.11 2.59
CA LYS A 379 -14.81 -12.14 2.81
C LYS A 379 -16.24 -11.60 2.88
N LYS A 380 -16.37 -10.33 3.25
CA LYS A 380 -17.65 -9.67 3.49
C LYS A 380 -17.92 -8.60 2.45
N ILE A 381 -18.39 -9.04 1.29
CA ILE A 381 -18.76 -8.19 0.18
C ILE A 381 -20.24 -8.35 -0.13
N VAL A 382 -20.92 -7.22 -0.25
CA VAL A 382 -22.29 -7.16 -0.77
C VAL A 382 -22.30 -6.30 -2.01
N ALA A 383 -22.80 -6.84 -3.12
CA ALA A 383 -23.02 -6.07 -4.34
C ALA A 383 -24.53 -5.86 -4.52
N VAL A 384 -24.95 -4.61 -4.75
CA VAL A 384 -26.34 -4.25 -5.01
C VAL A 384 -26.44 -3.70 -6.42
N LEU A 385 -27.28 -4.33 -7.24
CA LEU A 385 -27.54 -3.94 -8.62
C LEU A 385 -28.99 -3.47 -8.78
N ASP A 386 -29.20 -2.61 -9.73
CA ASP A 386 -30.51 -2.15 -10.16
C ASP A 386 -31.38 -3.33 -10.64
N GLY A 387 -32.73 -3.20 -10.56
CA GLY A 387 -33.66 -4.26 -10.93
C GLY A 387 -33.60 -4.62 -12.41
N ASP A 388 -33.28 -3.65 -13.27
CA ASP A 388 -33.12 -3.88 -14.72
C ASP A 388 -31.82 -4.64 -15.08
N LYS A 389 -30.97 -4.99 -14.08
CA LYS A 389 -29.72 -5.75 -14.21
C LYS A 389 -29.83 -7.18 -13.64
N ALA A 390 -31.04 -7.73 -13.56
CA ALA A 390 -31.28 -9.07 -12.98
C ALA A 390 -30.45 -10.17 -13.65
N ASP A 391 -30.32 -10.15 -14.99
CA ASP A 391 -29.54 -11.14 -15.75
C ASP A 391 -28.03 -11.05 -15.45
N ASP A 392 -27.50 -9.85 -15.26
CA ASP A 392 -26.10 -9.64 -14.91
C ASP A 392 -25.86 -10.09 -13.45
N ALA A 393 -26.79 -9.78 -12.54
CA ALA A 393 -26.73 -10.23 -11.16
C ALA A 393 -26.71 -11.76 -11.04
N GLU A 394 -27.49 -12.49 -11.86
CA GLU A 394 -27.52 -13.95 -11.85
C GLU A 394 -26.17 -14.56 -12.29
N LYS A 395 -25.54 -13.98 -13.32
CA LYS A 395 -24.18 -14.38 -13.70
C LYS A 395 -23.18 -14.15 -12.59
N LEU A 396 -23.26 -12.98 -11.92
CA LEU A 396 -22.37 -12.65 -10.80
C LEU A 396 -22.59 -13.58 -9.60
N ARG A 397 -23.83 -13.98 -9.27
CA ARG A 397 -24.11 -14.98 -8.23
C ARG A 397 -23.48 -16.33 -8.54
N THR A 398 -23.44 -16.71 -9.82
CA THR A 398 -22.80 -17.96 -10.25
C THR A 398 -21.27 -17.87 -10.14
N ASP A 399 -20.68 -16.77 -10.58
CA ASP A 399 -19.22 -16.58 -10.62
C ASP A 399 -18.62 -16.30 -9.21
N PHE A 400 -19.41 -15.71 -8.30
CA PHE A 400 -18.98 -15.26 -6.96
C PHE A 400 -19.94 -15.73 -5.87
N SER A 401 -20.11 -17.05 -5.76
CA SER A 401 -21.02 -17.67 -4.78
C SER A 401 -20.65 -17.38 -3.31
N GLU A 402 -19.42 -16.97 -3.05
CA GLU A 402 -18.92 -16.55 -1.73
C GLU A 402 -19.42 -15.18 -1.29
N TYR A 403 -19.92 -14.36 -2.24
CA TYR A 403 -20.40 -13.00 -1.97
C TYR A 403 -21.90 -12.86 -2.10
N LYS A 404 -22.45 -11.90 -1.42
CA LYS A 404 -23.88 -11.61 -1.49
C LYS A 404 -24.16 -10.63 -2.63
N ILE A 405 -24.92 -11.09 -3.65
CA ILE A 405 -25.32 -10.28 -4.80
C ILE A 405 -26.84 -10.04 -4.70
N ILE A 406 -27.25 -8.81 -4.54
CA ILE A 406 -28.63 -8.38 -4.38
C ILE A 406 -29.06 -7.60 -5.61
N THR A 407 -30.30 -7.81 -6.06
CA THR A 407 -30.94 -7.04 -7.12
C THR A 407 -32.09 -6.25 -6.50
N LEU A 408 -32.16 -4.96 -6.79
CA LEU A 408 -33.30 -4.14 -6.35
C LEU A 408 -34.61 -4.67 -6.94
N LYS A 409 -35.70 -4.45 -6.22
CA LYS A 409 -37.05 -4.82 -6.68
C LYS A 409 -37.50 -3.98 -7.87
N GLU A 410 -37.14 -2.71 -7.87
CA GLU A 410 -37.46 -1.72 -8.88
C GLU A 410 -36.29 -1.55 -9.86
N ASP A 411 -36.56 -0.99 -11.04
CA ASP A 411 -35.59 -0.86 -12.13
C ASP A 411 -34.37 -0.02 -11.76
N ASP A 412 -34.48 0.84 -10.73
CA ASP A 412 -33.41 1.77 -10.31
C ASP A 412 -33.56 2.10 -8.83
N ILE A 413 -32.58 2.77 -8.24
CA ILE A 413 -32.65 3.25 -6.86
C ILE A 413 -33.66 4.41 -6.69
N ARG A 414 -33.89 5.24 -7.72
CA ARG A 414 -34.84 6.34 -7.75
C ARG A 414 -35.63 6.43 -9.04
N ASP A 415 -36.75 7.13 -9.01
CA ASP A 415 -37.52 7.44 -10.22
C ASP A 415 -36.67 8.33 -11.17
N LYS A 416 -36.67 7.97 -12.45
CA LYS A 416 -36.05 8.75 -13.54
C LYS A 416 -37.08 9.10 -14.61
N LYS A 417 -37.13 10.39 -15.00
CA LYS A 417 -38.05 10.88 -16.04
C LYS A 417 -37.54 10.55 -17.45
N ALA A 418 -38.48 10.30 -18.37
CA ALA A 418 -38.16 9.96 -19.75
C ALA A 418 -37.31 11.00 -20.51
N ARG A 419 -37.31 12.27 -20.07
CA ARG A 419 -36.48 13.32 -20.69
C ARG A 419 -34.98 13.25 -20.34
N GLU A 420 -34.62 12.51 -19.29
CA GLU A 420 -33.23 12.33 -18.87
C GLU A 420 -32.63 11.07 -19.52
N ILE A 421 -33.39 9.99 -19.43
CA ILE A 421 -33.09 8.68 -20.03
C ILE A 421 -34.46 8.03 -20.32
N GLN A 422 -34.53 6.75 -20.60
CA GLN A 422 -35.77 5.98 -20.56
C GLN A 422 -36.34 6.07 -19.13
N ALA A 423 -37.65 6.31 -19.00
CA ALA A 423 -38.29 6.40 -17.68
C ALA A 423 -38.09 5.10 -16.91
N LYS A 424 -37.66 5.19 -15.66
CA LYS A 424 -37.47 4.07 -14.75
C LYS A 424 -38.24 4.32 -13.46
N SER A 425 -38.79 3.26 -12.88
CA SER A 425 -39.32 3.30 -11.51
C SER A 425 -38.21 3.00 -10.52
N GLY A 426 -38.27 3.64 -9.36
CA GLY A 426 -37.28 3.47 -8.27
C GLY A 426 -37.92 3.25 -6.91
N ILE A 427 -37.16 2.76 -5.96
CA ILE A 427 -37.57 2.63 -4.55
C ILE A 427 -37.63 4.00 -3.83
N ALA A 428 -36.98 5.01 -4.40
CA ALA A 428 -37.04 6.38 -3.97
C ALA A 428 -37.71 7.27 -5.05
N ASP A 429 -38.23 8.41 -4.65
CA ASP A 429 -38.76 9.45 -5.55
C ASP A 429 -37.63 10.16 -6.30
N GLU A 430 -37.98 11.05 -7.25
CA GLU A 430 -37.00 11.84 -8.03
C GLU A 430 -36.02 12.67 -7.16
N LYS A 431 -36.41 12.98 -5.93
CA LYS A 431 -35.59 13.73 -4.97
C LYS A 431 -34.76 12.82 -4.05
N GLY A 432 -34.84 11.50 -4.25
CA GLY A 432 -34.16 10.51 -3.42
C GLY A 432 -34.81 10.30 -2.05
N ASN A 433 -36.12 10.55 -1.92
CA ASN A 433 -36.85 10.21 -0.69
C ASN A 433 -37.42 8.80 -0.83
N CYS A 434 -37.29 8.01 0.24
CA CYS A 434 -37.95 6.71 0.34
C CYS A 434 -39.46 6.83 0.08
N LYS A 435 -39.98 6.05 -0.84
CA LYS A 435 -41.42 5.92 -1.05
C LYS A 435 -42.04 5.09 0.07
N GLU A 436 -43.18 5.51 0.59
CA GLU A 436 -43.82 4.81 1.73
C GLU A 436 -44.21 3.37 1.37
N GLU A 437 -44.59 3.11 0.12
CA GLU A 437 -44.93 1.77 -0.39
C GLU A 437 -43.73 0.82 -0.43
N HIS A 438 -42.48 1.33 -0.44
CA HIS A 438 -41.26 0.53 -0.43
C HIS A 438 -40.55 0.49 0.93
N LYS A 439 -41.08 1.12 1.96
CA LYS A 439 -40.45 1.27 3.27
C LYS A 439 -40.11 -0.07 3.93
N GLU A 440 -41.05 -1.01 3.97
CA GLU A 440 -40.83 -2.33 4.53
C GLU A 440 -39.80 -3.13 3.72
N TYR A 441 -39.86 -3.06 2.39
CA TYR A 441 -38.86 -3.64 1.50
C TYR A 441 -37.48 -3.08 1.77
N ILE A 442 -37.33 -1.78 1.90
CA ILE A 442 -36.04 -1.10 2.16
C ILE A 442 -35.47 -1.51 3.53
N ILE A 443 -36.32 -1.61 4.56
CA ILE A 443 -35.89 -2.09 5.89
C ILE A 443 -35.38 -3.54 5.76
N GLY A 444 -36.08 -4.39 5.03
CA GLY A 444 -35.64 -5.76 4.73
C GLY A 444 -34.33 -5.81 3.98
N LEU A 445 -34.15 -4.97 2.96
CA LEU A 445 -32.92 -4.85 2.16
C LEU A 445 -31.71 -4.43 3.02
N ILE A 446 -31.88 -3.40 3.87
CA ILE A 446 -30.79 -2.96 4.77
C ILE A 446 -30.42 -4.07 5.75
N ASN A 447 -31.39 -4.79 6.29
CA ASN A 447 -31.13 -5.91 7.19
C ASN A 447 -30.44 -7.07 6.46
N GLU A 448 -30.80 -7.35 5.21
CA GLU A 448 -30.16 -8.34 4.37
C GLU A 448 -28.68 -7.99 4.09
N ILE A 449 -28.41 -6.74 3.72
CA ILE A 449 -27.05 -6.21 3.55
C ILE A 449 -26.27 -6.38 4.86
N ASN A 450 -26.81 -5.92 5.98
CA ASN A 450 -26.15 -5.98 7.29
C ASN A 450 -25.91 -7.40 7.82
N SER A 451 -26.70 -8.37 7.40
CA SER A 451 -26.52 -9.77 7.79
C SER A 451 -25.43 -10.49 7.00
N ALA A 452 -25.12 -9.98 5.80
CA ALA A 452 -24.06 -10.51 4.94
C ALA A 452 -22.69 -9.89 5.21
N LEU A 453 -22.67 -8.77 5.91
CA LEU A 453 -21.45 -8.05 6.35
C LEU A 453 -21.09 -8.40 7.82
#